data_2414b36623263edc57e5851620eed05f
#
_entry.id   2414b36623263edc57e5851620eed05f
#
_cell.length_a   1.000
_cell.length_b   1.000
_cell.length_c   1.000
_cell.angle_alpha   90.00
_cell.angle_beta   90.00
_cell.angle_gamma   90.00
#
_symmetry.space_group_name_H-M   'P 1'
#
loop_
_entity.id
_entity.type
_entity.pdbx_description
1 polymer ?
#
loop_
_entity_poly.entity_id
_entity_poly.type
_entity_poly.pdbx_seq_one_letter_code
_entity_poly.pdbx_strand_id
1 'polypeptide(L)'
;MCGIAGIISFQKNLTEEELIRMRDSMIHRGPDGSGLWISENKKVILGHRRLSILDLSEKANQPMSNEDGSLQIVFNGEIFNYQDIRLELEKRGHIFKTDHSDTEVIIHSYEEWGFSCVEKFRGMFAFAIWDNNKNLLWIVRDRIGIKPIYWTKCNNKFLFASEIKALFSNPEIKKEVNTQSISDFLSILTVPAPRTMFKNINKLKAGNMMIINDKGDIKIEKYWDIATFLNNPINDITETEAIKETEKIINNAVKLRLISDVPLGITFSGGVDSTLITAFMKKNNINDIKALTIDYNIKSKYSEIEVARKISKQIGFNLQEKTINENDFALGIEEYTNIQNDYPAGDPNTILMYLISKRVKELGLTVILVGEGGDEIGGYPYYLKINDEFKYLNLFNSLPQFLKNSLYNISPLKAKKFLGFGIGDTVISRTHINGFTEEEKNKILLENSYDSSYNIISKLMNEITTEGKDLFLRKVLNVEYKNRLPQLILPRVDYPTMANSIEARVPFLDHKLVEFSARLPFNIKMKDREAKYILKNILSNYISKDLLYRKKVGFGMLLTNFLNFTVPKWIQNELLNKTNNPIYYFINKNSINKLMYLHTKKLCYGYKLWILYSLKKFLDYHIVDN
;
A
#
# COMPACT_ATOMS: atom_id res chain seq x y z
N MET A 1 -2.17 6.44 -14.08
CA MET A 1 -3.15 6.09 -13.03
C MET A 1 -4.16 7.21 -12.86
N CYS A 2 -5.38 6.87 -12.45
CA CYS A 2 -6.53 7.76 -12.58
C CYS A 2 -7.23 8.00 -11.24
N GLY A 3 -8.21 8.90 -11.23
CA GLY A 3 -9.19 9.05 -10.17
C GLY A 3 -10.57 8.63 -10.68
N ILE A 4 -11.22 7.69 -10.00
CA ILE A 4 -12.59 7.27 -10.32
C ILE A 4 -13.55 7.67 -9.21
N ALA A 5 -14.78 8.03 -9.58
CA ALA A 5 -15.87 8.30 -8.66
C ALA A 5 -17.21 7.92 -9.29
N GLY A 6 -18.20 7.62 -8.45
CA GLY A 6 -19.56 7.38 -8.92
C GLY A 6 -20.59 7.47 -7.81
N ILE A 7 -21.83 7.71 -8.20
CA ILE A 7 -23.00 7.79 -7.33
C ILE A 7 -24.14 6.97 -7.94
N ILE A 8 -24.80 6.16 -7.12
CA ILE A 8 -26.11 5.58 -7.40
C ILE A 8 -27.13 6.19 -6.46
N SER A 9 -28.23 6.68 -6.96
CA SER A 9 -29.36 7.17 -6.18
C SER A 9 -30.56 6.22 -6.31
N PHE A 10 -31.12 5.82 -5.18
CA PHE A 10 -32.27 4.91 -5.13
C PHE A 10 -33.62 5.66 -5.12
N GLN A 11 -33.61 6.98 -4.99
CA GLN A 11 -34.85 7.79 -4.90
C GLN A 11 -34.84 9.06 -5.76
N LYS A 12 -33.84 9.95 -5.57
CA LYS A 12 -33.77 11.26 -6.22
C LYS A 12 -32.95 11.23 -7.51
N ASN A 13 -33.24 12.13 -8.42
CA ASN A 13 -32.38 12.34 -9.58
C ASN A 13 -31.08 13.00 -9.13
N LEU A 14 -29.96 12.59 -9.74
CA LEU A 14 -28.64 13.13 -9.55
C LEU A 14 -28.41 14.34 -10.46
N THR A 15 -27.52 15.24 -10.02
CA THR A 15 -27.00 16.33 -10.84
C THR A 15 -25.54 16.13 -11.17
N GLU A 16 -25.10 16.68 -12.28
CA GLU A 16 -23.68 16.58 -12.67
C GLU A 16 -22.75 17.23 -11.66
N GLU A 17 -23.18 18.36 -11.04
CA GLU A 17 -22.40 19.09 -10.05
C GLU A 17 -22.06 18.24 -8.81
N GLU A 18 -22.93 17.31 -8.43
CA GLU A 18 -22.64 16.39 -7.31
C GLU A 18 -21.39 15.55 -7.59
N LEU A 19 -21.25 15.05 -8.82
CA LEU A 19 -20.10 14.23 -9.20
C LEU A 19 -18.89 15.07 -9.61
N ILE A 20 -19.08 16.20 -10.28
CA ILE A 20 -17.99 17.10 -10.69
C ILE A 20 -17.15 17.50 -9.47
N ARG A 21 -17.79 17.86 -8.35
CA ARG A 21 -17.06 18.17 -7.11
C ARG A 21 -16.23 16.98 -6.61
N MET A 22 -16.79 15.75 -6.63
CA MET A 22 -16.09 14.54 -6.23
C MET A 22 -14.92 14.25 -7.17
N ARG A 23 -15.17 14.24 -8.47
CA ARG A 23 -14.18 13.97 -9.51
C ARG A 23 -13.01 14.95 -9.45
N ASP A 24 -13.29 16.25 -9.38
CA ASP A 24 -12.27 17.29 -9.52
C ASP A 24 -11.44 17.50 -8.25
N SER A 25 -11.92 17.02 -7.08
CA SER A 25 -11.08 16.91 -5.88
C SER A 25 -9.87 15.99 -6.06
N MET A 26 -9.91 15.12 -7.08
CA MET A 26 -8.84 14.16 -7.42
C MET A 26 -8.02 14.59 -8.67
N ILE A 27 -7.98 15.87 -9.03
CA ILE A 27 -7.26 16.37 -10.22
C ILE A 27 -5.78 15.98 -10.23
N HIS A 28 -5.14 15.93 -9.06
CA HIS A 28 -3.74 15.52 -8.91
C HIS A 28 -3.49 14.07 -9.34
N ARG A 29 -4.50 13.17 -9.29
CA ARG A 29 -4.37 11.79 -9.77
C ARG A 29 -4.40 11.72 -11.31
N GLY A 30 -5.19 12.58 -11.94
CA GLY A 30 -5.37 12.57 -13.39
C GLY A 30 -5.54 13.98 -13.95
N PRO A 31 -4.43 14.69 -14.19
CA PRO A 31 -4.46 16.06 -14.70
C PRO A 31 -4.75 16.15 -16.19
N ASP A 32 -4.56 15.05 -16.96
CA ASP A 32 -4.54 15.10 -18.42
C ASP A 32 -5.93 15.12 -19.06
N GLY A 33 -6.95 14.66 -18.32
CA GLY A 33 -8.32 14.65 -18.83
C GLY A 33 -9.36 14.43 -17.74
N SER A 34 -10.62 14.72 -18.09
CA SER A 34 -11.77 14.44 -17.23
C SER A 34 -12.96 13.98 -18.06
N GLY A 35 -13.73 13.05 -17.51
CA GLY A 35 -14.97 12.58 -18.12
C GLY A 35 -16.09 12.44 -17.11
N LEU A 36 -17.31 12.44 -17.63
CA LEU A 36 -18.55 12.27 -16.89
C LEU A 36 -19.58 11.56 -17.77
N TRP A 37 -20.30 10.64 -17.17
CA TRP A 37 -21.45 9.99 -17.78
C TRP A 37 -22.60 9.92 -16.77
N ILE A 38 -23.82 10.18 -17.22
CA ILE A 38 -25.05 10.08 -16.44
C ILE A 38 -26.05 9.19 -17.16
N SER A 39 -26.71 8.29 -16.42
CA SER A 39 -27.76 7.44 -16.96
C SER A 39 -28.98 8.28 -17.39
N GLU A 40 -29.75 7.81 -18.40
CA GLU A 40 -30.95 8.50 -18.91
C GLU A 40 -31.97 8.79 -17.81
N ASN A 41 -32.15 7.86 -16.86
CA ASN A 41 -33.03 8.03 -15.72
C ASN A 41 -32.43 8.89 -14.59
N LYS A 42 -31.21 9.41 -14.78
CA LYS A 42 -30.45 10.23 -13.80
C LYS A 42 -30.27 9.57 -12.43
N LYS A 43 -30.21 8.25 -12.38
CA LYS A 43 -29.99 7.48 -11.13
C LYS A 43 -28.56 7.07 -10.91
N VAL A 44 -27.76 7.02 -11.98
CA VAL A 44 -26.34 6.63 -11.91
C VAL A 44 -25.51 7.69 -12.60
N ILE A 45 -24.40 8.04 -11.98
CA ILE A 45 -23.43 8.97 -12.56
C ILE A 45 -22.02 8.46 -12.26
N LEU A 46 -21.18 8.42 -13.29
CA LEU A 46 -19.80 7.98 -13.24
C LEU A 46 -18.85 9.11 -13.67
N GLY A 47 -17.71 9.24 -13.02
CA GLY A 47 -16.72 10.25 -13.32
C GLY A 47 -15.29 9.74 -13.24
N HIS A 48 -14.45 10.35 -14.08
CA HIS A 48 -13.07 9.95 -14.25
C HIS A 48 -12.12 11.16 -14.36
N ARG A 49 -10.95 11.04 -13.73
CA ARG A 49 -9.78 11.90 -13.94
C ARG A 49 -8.66 11.07 -14.52
N ARG A 50 -8.18 11.45 -15.70
CA ARG A 50 -7.24 10.66 -16.50
C ARG A 50 -5.80 11.13 -16.31
N LEU A 51 -4.90 10.20 -16.01
CA LEU A 51 -3.47 10.28 -16.28
C LEU A 51 -3.20 9.37 -17.48
N SER A 52 -2.84 9.95 -18.62
CA SER A 52 -2.67 9.25 -19.88
C SER A 52 -1.34 8.51 -19.90
N ILE A 53 -1.36 7.19 -19.95
CA ILE A 53 -0.19 6.30 -19.90
C ILE A 53 -0.19 5.32 -21.06
N LEU A 54 -1.33 4.66 -21.30
CA LEU A 54 -1.59 3.80 -22.45
C LEU A 54 -2.68 4.42 -23.32
N ASP A 55 -2.51 4.33 -24.63
CA ASP A 55 -3.40 4.90 -25.64
C ASP A 55 -3.69 6.38 -25.35
N LEU A 56 -2.77 7.27 -25.74
CA LEU A 56 -2.86 8.71 -25.43
C LEU A 56 -4.00 9.42 -26.20
N SER A 57 -4.74 8.71 -27.05
CA SER A 57 -5.84 9.26 -27.84
C SER A 57 -7.10 9.55 -26.99
N GLU A 58 -7.98 10.39 -27.53
CA GLU A 58 -9.28 10.69 -26.91
C GLU A 58 -10.21 9.47 -26.87
N LYS A 59 -10.00 8.45 -27.73
CA LYS A 59 -10.79 7.22 -27.75
C LYS A 59 -10.67 6.41 -26.45
N ALA A 60 -9.55 6.57 -25.72
CA ALA A 60 -9.34 5.93 -24.44
C ALA A 60 -9.83 6.78 -23.25
N ASN A 61 -10.58 7.85 -23.50
CA ASN A 61 -11.21 8.62 -22.42
C ASN A 61 -12.30 7.81 -21.72
N GLN A 62 -12.51 8.11 -20.46
CA GLN A 62 -13.48 7.43 -19.60
C GLN A 62 -14.42 8.46 -18.94
N PRO A 63 -15.67 8.12 -18.60
CA PRO A 63 -16.28 6.77 -18.69
C PRO A 63 -16.32 6.24 -20.13
N MET A 64 -16.01 4.95 -20.31
CA MET A 64 -15.98 4.29 -21.63
C MET A 64 -17.16 3.34 -21.75
N SER A 65 -17.78 3.27 -22.93
CA SER A 65 -18.89 2.37 -23.21
C SER A 65 -18.51 1.27 -24.19
N ASN A 66 -19.25 0.16 -24.13
CA ASN A 66 -19.30 -0.82 -25.21
C ASN A 66 -20.02 -0.26 -26.45
N GLU A 67 -20.23 -1.07 -27.49
CA GLU A 67 -20.76 -0.64 -28.80
C GLU A 67 -22.18 -0.11 -28.72
N ASP A 68 -23.06 -0.76 -27.95
CA ASP A 68 -24.46 -0.42 -27.80
C ASP A 68 -24.78 0.54 -26.64
N GLY A 69 -23.77 0.93 -25.87
CA GLY A 69 -23.90 1.83 -24.72
C GLY A 69 -24.52 1.20 -23.48
N SER A 70 -24.74 -0.13 -23.47
CA SER A 70 -25.34 -0.82 -22.33
C SER A 70 -24.41 -0.97 -21.12
N LEU A 71 -23.10 -0.90 -21.33
CA LEU A 71 -22.08 -0.93 -20.30
C LEU A 71 -21.32 0.38 -20.22
N GLN A 72 -21.01 0.81 -19.00
CA GLN A 72 -20.17 1.98 -18.75
C GLN A 72 -19.12 1.66 -17.72
N ILE A 73 -17.84 1.93 -18.02
CA ILE A 73 -16.73 1.68 -17.10
C ILE A 73 -16.00 2.96 -16.69
N VAL A 74 -15.58 3.00 -15.43
CA VAL A 74 -14.50 3.86 -14.92
C VAL A 74 -13.43 3.00 -14.29
N PHE A 75 -12.17 3.24 -14.64
CA PHE A 75 -11.04 2.40 -14.31
C PHE A 75 -9.82 3.21 -13.84
N ASN A 76 -9.23 2.78 -12.74
CA ASN A 76 -7.96 3.27 -12.21
C ASN A 76 -6.99 2.12 -12.09
N GLY A 77 -6.06 1.99 -13.02
CA GLY A 77 -5.08 0.91 -12.99
C GLY A 77 -4.45 0.61 -14.33
N GLU A 78 -3.92 -0.61 -14.44
CA GLU A 78 -3.32 -1.21 -15.63
C GLU A 78 -3.60 -2.72 -15.65
N ILE A 79 -4.08 -3.24 -16.77
CA ILE A 79 -4.19 -4.68 -17.06
C ILE A 79 -2.99 -5.07 -17.93
N PHE A 80 -1.90 -5.48 -17.31
CA PHE A 80 -0.62 -5.71 -17.98
C PHE A 80 -0.65 -6.80 -19.07
N ASN A 81 -1.57 -7.75 -19.00
CA ASN A 81 -1.74 -8.78 -20.02
C ASN A 81 -2.90 -8.48 -20.99
N TYR A 82 -3.26 -7.21 -21.14
CA TYR A 82 -4.38 -6.80 -21.99
C TYR A 82 -4.24 -7.27 -23.46
N GLN A 83 -3.02 -7.28 -23.99
CA GLN A 83 -2.75 -7.69 -25.37
C GLN A 83 -3.15 -9.16 -25.61
N ASP A 84 -2.81 -10.06 -24.68
CA ASP A 84 -3.16 -11.48 -24.78
C ASP A 84 -4.68 -11.68 -24.70
N ILE A 85 -5.34 -10.95 -23.77
CA ILE A 85 -6.80 -11.01 -23.60
C ILE A 85 -7.50 -10.42 -24.82
N ARG A 86 -7.04 -9.30 -25.35
CA ARG A 86 -7.58 -8.69 -26.57
C ARG A 86 -7.57 -9.66 -27.75
N LEU A 87 -6.43 -10.33 -27.99
CA LEU A 87 -6.33 -11.34 -29.04
C LEU A 87 -7.30 -12.52 -28.86
N GLU A 88 -7.60 -12.92 -27.61
CA GLU A 88 -8.60 -13.94 -27.32
C GLU A 88 -10.02 -13.43 -27.63
N LEU A 89 -10.34 -12.18 -27.27
CA LEU A 89 -11.63 -11.54 -27.49
C LEU A 89 -11.90 -11.28 -28.98
N GLU A 90 -10.90 -10.80 -29.73
CA GLU A 90 -11.00 -10.58 -31.18
C GLU A 90 -11.29 -11.90 -31.92
N LYS A 91 -10.70 -13.04 -31.53
CA LYS A 91 -11.01 -14.36 -32.05
C LYS A 91 -12.43 -14.81 -31.76
N ARG A 92 -13.09 -14.26 -30.74
CA ARG A 92 -14.47 -14.51 -30.34
C ARG A 92 -15.47 -13.55 -31.01
N GLY A 93 -14.95 -12.60 -31.80
CA GLY A 93 -15.77 -11.67 -32.58
C GLY A 93 -15.97 -10.30 -31.97
N HIS A 94 -15.32 -9.98 -30.84
CA HIS A 94 -15.33 -8.62 -30.27
C HIS A 94 -14.57 -7.66 -31.17
N ILE A 95 -15.12 -6.46 -31.36
CA ILE A 95 -14.52 -5.38 -32.17
C ILE A 95 -14.08 -4.26 -31.24
N PHE A 96 -12.82 -3.86 -31.34
CA PHE A 96 -12.26 -2.81 -30.52
C PHE A 96 -12.26 -1.46 -31.25
N LYS A 97 -12.65 -0.39 -30.55
CA LYS A 97 -12.63 1.00 -31.05
C LYS A 97 -11.31 1.70 -30.78
N THR A 98 -10.63 1.31 -29.68
CA THR A 98 -9.32 1.84 -29.30
C THR A 98 -8.20 1.01 -29.94
N ASP A 99 -7.04 1.65 -30.16
CA ASP A 99 -5.92 0.92 -30.74
C ASP A 99 -5.32 -0.08 -29.76
N HIS A 100 -5.13 0.32 -28.49
CA HIS A 100 -4.47 -0.52 -27.49
C HIS A 100 -4.83 -0.16 -26.03
N SER A 101 -6.04 0.38 -25.79
CA SER A 101 -6.50 0.64 -24.43
C SER A 101 -6.81 -0.65 -23.69
N ASP A 102 -6.26 -0.80 -22.50
CA ASP A 102 -6.56 -1.90 -21.58
C ASP A 102 -7.95 -1.77 -20.92
N THR A 103 -8.50 -0.55 -20.87
CA THR A 103 -9.85 -0.29 -20.35
C THR A 103 -10.93 -0.98 -21.19
N GLU A 104 -10.82 -0.91 -22.53
CA GLU A 104 -11.77 -1.57 -23.44
C GLU A 104 -11.74 -3.09 -23.30
N VAL A 105 -10.55 -3.65 -23.03
CA VAL A 105 -10.39 -5.08 -22.74
C VAL A 105 -11.22 -5.52 -21.52
N ILE A 106 -11.37 -4.67 -20.50
CA ILE A 106 -12.19 -5.00 -19.31
C ILE A 106 -13.66 -5.08 -19.69
N ILE A 107 -14.18 -4.15 -20.50
CA ILE A 107 -15.59 -4.14 -20.94
C ILE A 107 -15.90 -5.43 -21.71
N HIS A 108 -15.15 -5.72 -22.78
CA HIS A 108 -15.37 -6.91 -23.60
C HIS A 108 -15.14 -8.22 -22.83
N SER A 109 -14.22 -8.21 -21.86
CA SER A 109 -14.06 -9.35 -20.94
C SER A 109 -15.31 -9.58 -20.08
N TYR A 110 -15.96 -8.52 -19.62
CA TYR A 110 -17.20 -8.64 -18.85
C TYR A 110 -18.36 -9.13 -19.72
N GLU A 111 -18.46 -8.69 -20.96
CA GLU A 111 -19.45 -9.19 -21.93
C GLU A 111 -19.30 -10.69 -22.16
N GLU A 112 -18.07 -11.15 -22.40
CA GLU A 112 -17.78 -12.54 -22.74
C GLU A 112 -17.87 -13.50 -21.53
N TRP A 113 -17.31 -13.09 -20.38
CA TRP A 113 -17.13 -13.99 -19.22
C TRP A 113 -17.86 -13.56 -17.95
N GLY A 114 -18.60 -12.45 -17.98
CA GLY A 114 -19.27 -11.91 -16.79
C GLY A 114 -18.29 -11.59 -15.67
N PHE A 115 -18.69 -11.81 -14.43
CA PHE A 115 -17.85 -11.52 -13.26
C PHE A 115 -16.57 -12.34 -13.19
N SER A 116 -16.51 -13.52 -13.81
CA SER A 116 -15.33 -14.39 -13.80
C SER A 116 -14.15 -13.82 -14.62
N CYS A 117 -14.39 -12.83 -15.47
CA CYS A 117 -13.33 -12.17 -16.25
C CYS A 117 -12.19 -11.64 -15.38
N VAL A 118 -12.47 -11.24 -14.12
CA VAL A 118 -11.46 -10.74 -13.18
C VAL A 118 -10.34 -11.75 -12.91
N GLU A 119 -10.61 -13.04 -13.04
CA GLU A 119 -9.60 -14.09 -12.84
C GLU A 119 -8.54 -14.10 -13.94
N LYS A 120 -8.88 -13.64 -15.15
CA LYS A 120 -7.96 -13.53 -16.29
C LYS A 120 -7.03 -12.33 -16.19
N PHE A 121 -7.38 -11.30 -15.42
CA PHE A 121 -6.61 -10.06 -15.35
C PHE A 121 -5.31 -10.21 -14.55
N ARG A 122 -4.21 -9.80 -15.15
CA ARG A 122 -2.92 -9.65 -14.52
C ARG A 122 -2.58 -8.17 -14.47
N GLY A 123 -2.83 -7.54 -13.32
CA GLY A 123 -2.81 -6.08 -13.24
C GLY A 123 -2.83 -5.54 -11.82
N MET A 124 -2.91 -4.23 -11.74
CA MET A 124 -3.15 -3.42 -10.56
C MET A 124 -4.35 -2.53 -10.87
N PHE A 125 -5.47 -2.72 -10.20
CA PHE A 125 -6.71 -2.10 -10.63
C PHE A 125 -7.76 -1.88 -9.54
N ALA A 126 -8.50 -0.80 -9.72
CA ALA A 126 -9.83 -0.60 -9.17
C ALA A 126 -10.72 -0.08 -10.30
N PHE A 127 -11.84 -0.72 -10.55
CA PHE A 127 -12.79 -0.29 -11.57
C PHE A 127 -14.23 -0.45 -11.12
N ALA A 128 -15.13 0.25 -11.80
CA ALA A 128 -16.56 0.11 -11.64
C ALA A 128 -17.22 0.04 -13.01
N ILE A 129 -18.06 -0.99 -13.22
CA ILE A 129 -18.90 -1.17 -14.41
C ILE A 129 -20.35 -1.01 -14.00
N TRP A 130 -21.06 -0.10 -14.67
CA TRP A 130 -22.51 -0.03 -14.66
C TRP A 130 -23.05 -0.86 -15.82
N ASP A 131 -23.88 -1.86 -15.51
CA ASP A 131 -24.61 -2.69 -16.48
C ASP A 131 -26.07 -2.24 -16.50
N ASN A 132 -26.43 -1.53 -17.58
CA ASN A 132 -27.77 -0.97 -17.74
C ASN A 132 -28.85 -2.04 -17.97
N ASN A 133 -28.47 -3.16 -18.60
CA ASN A 133 -29.37 -4.27 -18.84
C ASN A 133 -29.76 -5.03 -17.58
N LYS A 134 -28.79 -5.17 -16.64
CA LYS A 134 -28.98 -5.84 -15.35
C LYS A 134 -29.33 -4.87 -14.22
N ASN A 135 -29.27 -3.56 -14.46
CA ASN A 135 -29.44 -2.51 -13.46
C ASN A 135 -28.54 -2.73 -12.21
N LEU A 136 -27.27 -2.98 -12.45
CA LEU A 136 -26.31 -3.21 -11.36
C LEU A 136 -24.99 -2.46 -11.59
N LEU A 137 -24.36 -2.08 -10.47
CA LEU A 137 -22.99 -1.61 -10.43
C LEU A 137 -22.08 -2.72 -9.91
N TRP A 138 -21.05 -3.04 -10.67
CA TRP A 138 -19.99 -3.97 -10.27
C TRP A 138 -18.70 -3.22 -10.01
N ILE A 139 -18.18 -3.29 -8.77
CA ILE A 139 -16.93 -2.66 -8.34
C ILE A 139 -15.93 -3.75 -7.99
N VAL A 140 -14.70 -3.62 -8.49
CA VAL A 140 -13.64 -4.59 -8.26
C VAL A 140 -12.38 -3.91 -7.77
N ARG A 141 -11.68 -4.55 -6.83
CA ARG A 141 -10.34 -4.16 -6.37
C ARG A 141 -9.35 -5.29 -6.63
N ASP A 142 -8.15 -4.97 -7.10
CA ASP A 142 -7.13 -5.96 -7.43
C ASP A 142 -6.75 -6.89 -6.26
N ARG A 143 -6.11 -8.01 -6.60
CA ARG A 143 -5.80 -9.13 -5.67
C ARG A 143 -5.02 -8.69 -4.43
N ILE A 144 -4.08 -7.76 -4.58
CA ILE A 144 -3.18 -7.31 -3.50
C ILE A 144 -3.67 -5.99 -2.88
N GLY A 145 -4.62 -5.30 -3.54
CA GLY A 145 -5.13 -3.99 -3.13
C GLY A 145 -4.16 -2.85 -3.42
N ILE A 146 -3.47 -2.93 -4.57
CA ILE A 146 -2.52 -1.90 -5.04
C ILE A 146 -3.27 -0.60 -5.30
N LYS A 147 -4.46 -0.67 -5.93
CA LYS A 147 -5.29 0.51 -6.18
C LYS A 147 -6.35 0.70 -5.11
N PRO A 148 -6.56 1.94 -4.65
CA PRO A 148 -7.56 2.24 -3.62
C PRO A 148 -8.97 2.31 -4.21
N ILE A 149 -9.97 1.95 -3.38
CA ILE A 149 -11.39 2.21 -3.60
C ILE A 149 -12.10 2.31 -2.25
N TYR A 150 -12.84 3.40 -2.07
CA TYR A 150 -13.62 3.72 -0.89
C TYR A 150 -15.09 3.87 -1.24
N TRP A 151 -15.96 3.60 -0.28
CA TRP A 151 -17.39 3.68 -0.49
C TRP A 151 -18.15 4.04 0.78
N THR A 152 -19.35 4.59 0.60
CA THR A 152 -20.29 4.90 1.67
C THR A 152 -21.73 4.81 1.20
N LYS A 153 -22.66 4.64 2.13
CA LYS A 153 -24.11 4.82 1.92
C LYS A 153 -24.61 5.98 2.77
N CYS A 154 -25.29 6.92 2.17
CA CYS A 154 -25.98 7.99 2.88
C CYS A 154 -27.24 8.43 2.11
N ASN A 155 -28.31 8.78 2.83
CA ASN A 155 -29.52 9.37 2.29
C ASN A 155 -30.06 8.71 1.00
N ASN A 156 -30.16 7.38 0.99
CA ASN A 156 -30.58 6.57 -0.17
C ASN A 156 -29.68 6.72 -1.41
N LYS A 157 -28.39 7.04 -1.19
CA LYS A 157 -27.36 7.02 -2.21
C LYS A 157 -26.24 6.06 -1.80
N PHE A 158 -25.63 5.44 -2.81
CA PHE A 158 -24.35 4.75 -2.69
C PHE A 158 -23.30 5.56 -3.44
N LEU A 159 -22.16 5.84 -2.80
CA LEU A 159 -21.07 6.62 -3.38
C LEU A 159 -19.77 5.83 -3.29
N PHE A 160 -18.95 5.93 -4.32
CA PHE A 160 -17.59 5.39 -4.31
C PHE A 160 -16.59 6.35 -4.93
N ALA A 161 -15.31 6.23 -4.51
CA ALA A 161 -14.22 7.01 -5.09
C ALA A 161 -12.85 6.37 -4.82
N SER A 162 -11.84 6.79 -5.59
CA SER A 162 -10.44 6.40 -5.34
C SER A 162 -9.87 7.00 -4.05
N GLU A 163 -10.38 8.14 -3.59
CA GLU A 163 -9.92 8.84 -2.38
C GLU A 163 -11.09 9.28 -1.50
N ILE A 164 -10.88 9.30 -0.17
CA ILE A 164 -11.93 9.64 0.81
C ILE A 164 -12.35 11.10 0.67
N LYS A 165 -11.41 12.02 0.39
CA LYS A 165 -11.74 13.44 0.20
C LYS A 165 -12.74 13.68 -0.92
N ALA A 166 -12.75 12.81 -1.94
CA ALA A 166 -13.74 12.88 -3.00
C ALA A 166 -15.15 12.58 -2.48
N LEU A 167 -15.30 11.60 -1.57
CA LEU A 167 -16.57 11.36 -0.91
C LEU A 167 -17.02 12.58 -0.09
N PHE A 168 -16.10 13.20 0.65
CA PHE A 168 -16.40 14.41 1.45
C PHE A 168 -16.73 15.66 0.63
N SER A 169 -16.47 15.66 -0.67
CA SER A 169 -16.94 16.73 -1.56
C SER A 169 -18.46 16.71 -1.74
N ASN A 170 -19.12 15.61 -1.36
CA ASN A 170 -20.57 15.56 -1.21
C ASN A 170 -20.97 16.05 0.20
N PRO A 171 -21.75 17.16 0.31
CA PRO A 171 -22.07 17.78 1.60
C PRO A 171 -22.96 16.93 2.50
N GLU A 172 -23.58 15.88 1.97
CA GLU A 172 -24.41 14.95 2.75
C GLU A 172 -23.56 14.00 3.62
N ILE A 173 -22.26 13.90 3.36
CA ILE A 173 -21.36 12.99 4.07
C ILE A 173 -20.67 13.71 5.23
N LYS A 174 -20.98 13.29 6.46
CA LYS A 174 -20.38 13.87 7.67
C LYS A 174 -18.96 13.38 7.89
N LYS A 175 -18.07 14.31 8.26
CA LYS A 175 -16.67 14.03 8.62
C LYS A 175 -16.57 13.63 10.09
N GLU A 176 -16.95 12.39 10.43
CA GLU A 176 -16.87 11.88 11.80
C GLU A 176 -15.68 10.93 11.94
N VAL A 177 -14.72 11.30 12.80
CA VAL A 177 -13.55 10.45 13.07
C VAL A 177 -13.97 9.18 13.82
N ASN A 178 -13.40 8.04 13.42
CA ASN A 178 -13.64 6.74 14.06
C ASN A 178 -12.59 6.52 15.16
N THR A 179 -13.00 6.54 16.41
CA THR A 179 -12.12 6.41 17.57
C THR A 179 -11.43 5.05 17.66
N GLN A 180 -12.11 3.95 17.27
CA GLN A 180 -11.48 2.63 17.13
C GLN A 180 -10.34 2.66 16.12
N SER A 181 -10.49 3.42 15.03
CA SER A 181 -9.45 3.55 14.01
C SER A 181 -8.25 4.33 14.51
N ILE A 182 -8.42 5.29 15.42
CA ILE A 182 -7.30 5.95 16.12
C ILE A 182 -6.53 4.92 16.95
N SER A 183 -7.24 4.07 17.71
CA SER A 183 -6.61 3.01 18.49
C SER A 183 -5.80 2.04 17.62
N ASP A 184 -6.36 1.59 16.49
CA ASP A 184 -5.66 0.71 15.55
C ASP A 184 -4.43 1.42 14.94
N PHE A 185 -4.59 2.67 14.48
CA PHE A 185 -3.50 3.46 13.91
C PHE A 185 -2.34 3.62 14.89
N LEU A 186 -2.60 3.91 16.16
CA LEU A 186 -1.56 4.02 17.17
C LEU A 186 -0.73 2.74 17.33
N SER A 187 -1.30 1.56 17.14
CA SER A 187 -0.59 0.29 17.28
C SER A 187 0.07 -0.20 15.99
N ILE A 188 -0.67 -0.22 14.88
CA ILE A 188 -0.25 -0.87 13.63
C ILE A 188 0.00 0.13 12.49
N LEU A 189 -0.05 1.44 12.77
CA LEU A 189 0.22 2.57 11.85
C LEU A 189 -0.76 2.67 10.67
N THR A 190 -1.85 1.91 10.73
CA THR A 190 -2.88 1.87 9.69
C THR A 190 -4.23 1.47 10.27
N VAL A 191 -5.26 1.57 9.45
CA VAL A 191 -6.61 1.12 9.82
C VAL A 191 -6.97 -0.09 8.96
N PRO A 192 -7.22 -1.26 9.57
CA PRO A 192 -7.56 -2.48 8.84
C PRO A 192 -8.89 -2.34 8.07
N ALA A 193 -8.90 -2.82 6.83
CA ALA A 193 -10.13 -2.88 6.03
C ALA A 193 -11.19 -3.81 6.68
N PRO A 194 -12.50 -3.47 6.62
CA PRO A 194 -13.08 -2.43 5.77
C PRO A 194 -13.07 -1.02 6.37
N ARG A 195 -12.65 -0.84 7.62
CA ARG A 195 -12.67 0.47 8.29
C ARG A 195 -11.72 1.48 7.63
N THR A 196 -12.05 2.77 7.82
CA THR A 196 -11.18 3.91 7.54
C THR A 196 -10.99 4.75 8.81
N MET A 197 -10.29 5.87 8.73
CA MET A 197 -10.21 6.84 9.82
C MET A 197 -11.58 7.50 10.15
N PHE A 198 -12.57 7.31 9.29
CA PHE A 198 -13.88 7.94 9.43
C PHE A 198 -14.99 6.89 9.64
N LYS A 199 -16.02 7.26 10.40
CA LYS A 199 -17.25 6.46 10.51
C LYS A 199 -17.96 6.43 9.14
N ASN A 200 -18.66 5.33 8.88
CA ASN A 200 -19.49 5.15 7.68
C ASN A 200 -18.75 5.22 6.32
N ILE A 201 -17.44 5.38 6.31
CA ILE A 201 -16.63 5.26 5.09
C ILE A 201 -15.84 3.96 5.16
N ASN A 202 -15.99 3.15 4.13
CA ASN A 202 -15.39 1.82 4.07
C ASN A 202 -14.40 1.71 2.91
N LYS A 203 -13.41 0.82 3.07
CA LYS A 203 -12.53 0.34 1.99
C LYS A 203 -13.07 -0.99 1.46
N LEU A 204 -13.06 -1.19 0.15
CA LEU A 204 -13.20 -2.52 -0.41
C LEU A 204 -11.89 -3.30 -0.14
N LYS A 205 -12.01 -4.52 0.40
CA LYS A 205 -10.83 -5.36 0.69
C LYS A 205 -10.13 -5.78 -0.60
N ALA A 206 -8.81 -6.01 -0.52
CA ALA A 206 -8.02 -6.59 -1.60
C ALA A 206 -8.59 -7.95 -2.04
N GLY A 207 -8.58 -8.24 -3.34
CA GLY A 207 -9.10 -9.49 -3.90
C GLY A 207 -10.62 -9.65 -3.77
N ASN A 208 -11.35 -8.54 -3.56
CA ASN A 208 -12.81 -8.56 -3.45
C ASN A 208 -13.47 -7.78 -4.59
N MET A 209 -14.68 -8.19 -4.90
CA MET A 209 -15.63 -7.47 -5.74
C MET A 209 -16.91 -7.17 -4.98
N MET A 210 -17.64 -6.16 -5.43
CA MET A 210 -18.89 -5.68 -4.85
C MET A 210 -19.92 -5.50 -5.96
N ILE A 211 -21.12 -5.99 -5.74
CA ILE A 211 -22.26 -5.87 -6.64
C ILE A 211 -23.35 -5.10 -5.91
N ILE A 212 -23.83 -4.02 -6.52
CA ILE A 212 -24.90 -3.18 -5.99
C ILE A 212 -26.02 -3.15 -7.01
N ASN A 213 -27.23 -3.54 -6.60
CA ASN A 213 -28.41 -3.49 -7.46
C ASN A 213 -29.14 -2.13 -7.35
N ASP A 214 -30.15 -1.93 -8.16
CA ASP A 214 -31.01 -0.73 -8.19
C ASP A 214 -31.83 -0.50 -6.92
N LYS A 215 -31.98 -1.53 -6.06
CA LYS A 215 -32.62 -1.45 -4.73
C LYS A 215 -31.66 -1.04 -3.61
N GLY A 216 -30.36 -0.99 -3.92
CA GLY A 216 -29.33 -0.65 -2.96
C GLY A 216 -28.84 -1.81 -2.11
N ASP A 217 -29.15 -3.06 -2.48
CA ASP A 217 -28.57 -4.24 -1.86
C ASP A 217 -27.11 -4.37 -2.27
N ILE A 218 -26.25 -4.66 -1.32
CA ILE A 218 -24.81 -4.81 -1.53
C ILE A 218 -24.41 -6.25 -1.27
N LYS A 219 -23.79 -6.89 -2.26
CA LYS A 219 -23.14 -8.19 -2.13
C LYS A 219 -21.64 -8.01 -2.32
N ILE A 220 -20.83 -8.47 -1.36
CA ILE A 220 -19.36 -8.44 -1.45
C ILE A 220 -18.89 -9.88 -1.54
N GLU A 221 -18.10 -10.17 -2.56
CA GLU A 221 -17.53 -11.48 -2.82
C GLU A 221 -16.01 -11.41 -2.91
N LYS A 222 -15.35 -12.43 -2.39
CA LYS A 222 -13.91 -12.59 -2.48
C LYS A 222 -13.60 -13.48 -3.66
N TYR A 223 -12.90 -12.97 -4.69
CA TYR A 223 -12.48 -13.74 -5.86
C TYR A 223 -11.05 -14.27 -5.76
N TRP A 224 -10.24 -13.74 -4.81
CA TRP A 224 -8.87 -14.18 -4.60
C TRP A 224 -8.46 -14.08 -3.13
N ASP A 225 -7.65 -15.04 -2.64
CA ASP A 225 -7.13 -15.04 -1.28
C ASP A 225 -5.75 -15.67 -1.20
N ILE A 226 -4.77 -14.93 -0.67
CA ILE A 226 -3.41 -15.44 -0.47
C ILE A 226 -3.35 -16.65 0.46
N ALA A 227 -4.27 -16.77 1.43
CA ALA A 227 -4.32 -17.90 2.35
C ALA A 227 -4.48 -19.24 1.62
N THR A 228 -5.15 -19.26 0.48
CA THR A 228 -5.26 -20.45 -0.38
C THR A 228 -3.89 -20.99 -0.78
N PHE A 229 -2.97 -20.11 -1.16
CA PHE A 229 -1.63 -20.48 -1.61
C PHE A 229 -0.70 -20.78 -0.43
N LEU A 230 -0.81 -20.01 0.65
CA LEU A 230 -0.03 -20.25 1.88
C LEU A 230 -0.40 -21.57 2.56
N ASN A 231 -1.64 -22.04 2.43
CA ASN A 231 -2.09 -23.34 2.95
C ASN A 231 -1.75 -24.53 2.02
N ASN A 232 -1.29 -24.27 0.78
CA ASN A 232 -0.95 -25.30 -0.19
C ASN A 232 0.52 -25.22 -0.62
N PRO A 233 1.49 -25.60 0.27
CA PRO A 233 2.92 -25.56 -0.04
C PRO A 233 3.30 -26.52 -1.17
N ILE A 234 4.37 -26.18 -1.91
CA ILE A 234 5.04 -27.09 -2.82
C ILE A 234 6.11 -27.83 -2.01
N ASN A 235 5.99 -29.15 -1.89
CA ASN A 235 6.91 -29.95 -1.08
C ASN A 235 8.09 -30.50 -1.90
N ASP A 236 7.86 -30.81 -3.18
CA ASP A 236 8.80 -31.52 -4.05
C ASP A 236 9.40 -30.59 -5.12
N ILE A 237 9.97 -29.47 -4.69
CA ILE A 237 10.68 -28.54 -5.59
C ILE A 237 12.14 -28.43 -5.16
N THR A 238 13.05 -28.61 -6.10
CA THR A 238 14.48 -28.39 -5.86
C THR A 238 14.80 -26.89 -5.82
N GLU A 239 15.88 -26.54 -5.15
CA GLU A 239 16.37 -25.15 -5.08
C GLU A 239 16.64 -24.58 -6.48
N THR A 240 17.25 -25.38 -7.37
CA THR A 240 17.57 -24.96 -8.75
C THR A 240 16.30 -24.67 -9.57
N GLU A 241 15.29 -25.51 -9.47
CA GLU A 241 13.99 -25.30 -10.14
C GLU A 241 13.28 -24.05 -9.60
N ALA A 242 13.27 -23.88 -8.27
CA ALA A 242 12.66 -22.72 -7.64
C ALA A 242 13.33 -21.40 -8.07
N ILE A 243 14.67 -21.35 -8.14
CA ILE A 243 15.43 -20.19 -8.59
C ILE A 243 15.09 -19.90 -10.05
N LYS A 244 15.14 -20.89 -10.94
CA LYS A 244 14.87 -20.76 -12.37
C LYS A 244 13.44 -20.26 -12.64
N GLU A 245 12.44 -20.85 -11.97
CA GLU A 245 11.04 -20.43 -12.16
C GLU A 245 10.79 -19.04 -11.56
N THR A 246 11.38 -18.72 -10.41
CA THR A 246 11.32 -17.38 -9.81
C THR A 246 11.90 -16.33 -10.76
N GLU A 247 13.10 -16.60 -11.34
CA GLU A 247 13.73 -15.70 -12.33
C GLU A 247 12.82 -15.45 -13.52
N LYS A 248 12.25 -16.52 -14.09
CA LYS A 248 11.34 -16.44 -15.25
C LYS A 248 10.10 -15.59 -14.93
N ILE A 249 9.46 -15.82 -13.78
CA ILE A 249 8.25 -15.07 -13.38
C ILE A 249 8.57 -13.60 -13.12
N ILE A 250 9.67 -13.28 -12.40
CA ILE A 250 10.08 -11.89 -12.15
C ILE A 250 10.41 -11.18 -13.46
N ASN A 251 11.18 -11.82 -14.35
CA ASN A 251 11.53 -11.24 -15.64
C ASN A 251 10.27 -10.90 -16.47
N ASN A 252 9.30 -11.81 -16.51
CA ASN A 252 8.02 -11.58 -17.17
C ASN A 252 7.20 -10.47 -16.47
N ALA A 253 7.18 -10.43 -15.13
CA ALA A 253 6.51 -9.39 -14.38
C ALA A 253 7.11 -7.99 -14.65
N VAL A 254 8.43 -7.88 -14.75
CA VAL A 254 9.12 -6.64 -15.16
C VAL A 254 8.76 -6.30 -16.60
N LYS A 255 8.92 -7.24 -17.54
CA LYS A 255 8.63 -7.03 -18.97
C LYS A 255 7.23 -6.44 -19.19
N LEU A 256 6.21 -7.01 -18.57
CA LEU A 256 4.82 -6.54 -18.69
C LEU A 256 4.65 -5.11 -18.15
N ARG A 257 5.41 -4.72 -17.12
CA ARG A 257 5.33 -3.39 -16.52
C ARG A 257 6.18 -2.33 -17.20
N LEU A 258 6.88 -2.71 -18.27
CA LEU A 258 7.62 -1.77 -19.15
C LEU A 258 6.73 -1.24 -20.28
N ILE A 259 5.53 -1.80 -20.50
CA ILE A 259 4.58 -1.33 -21.50
C ILE A 259 4.06 0.05 -21.10
N SER A 260 4.39 1.09 -21.86
CA SER A 260 4.01 2.49 -21.56
C SER A 260 4.26 3.35 -22.80
N ASP A 261 3.31 4.24 -23.12
CA ASP A 261 3.44 5.24 -24.19
C ASP A 261 4.09 6.55 -23.67
N VAL A 262 4.40 6.61 -22.39
CA VAL A 262 5.03 7.76 -21.72
C VAL A 262 6.37 7.37 -21.07
N PRO A 263 7.25 8.34 -20.78
CA PRO A 263 8.55 8.06 -20.17
C PRO A 263 8.46 7.35 -18.82
N LEU A 264 9.24 6.29 -18.66
CA LEU A 264 9.31 5.50 -17.44
C LEU A 264 10.72 5.46 -16.84
N GLY A 265 10.80 5.26 -15.53
CA GLY A 265 12.04 5.12 -14.78
C GLY A 265 11.92 4.17 -13.60
N ILE A 266 12.86 4.23 -12.68
CA ILE A 266 12.87 3.39 -11.46
C ILE A 266 13.38 4.18 -10.25
N THR A 267 12.79 3.95 -9.09
CA THR A 267 13.41 4.35 -7.82
C THR A 267 14.47 3.34 -7.43
N PHE A 268 15.71 3.80 -7.26
CA PHE A 268 16.87 2.93 -7.09
C PHE A 268 17.57 3.15 -5.77
N SER A 269 17.50 2.18 -4.86
CA SER A 269 18.16 2.23 -3.55
C SER A 269 19.50 1.47 -3.50
N GLY A 270 19.91 0.82 -4.59
CA GLY A 270 21.04 -0.12 -4.57
C GLY A 270 20.78 -1.40 -3.76
N GLY A 271 19.56 -1.60 -3.27
CA GLY A 271 19.12 -2.85 -2.60
C GLY A 271 18.88 -3.98 -3.60
N VAL A 272 18.76 -5.22 -3.10
CA VAL A 272 18.53 -6.42 -3.93
C VAL A 272 17.34 -6.23 -4.88
N ASP A 273 16.22 -5.71 -4.36
CA ASP A 273 14.96 -5.60 -5.11
C ASP A 273 15.06 -4.63 -6.28
N SER A 274 15.44 -3.37 -6.01
CA SER A 274 15.59 -2.35 -7.05
C SER A 274 16.68 -2.73 -8.07
N THR A 275 17.77 -3.35 -7.60
CA THR A 275 18.85 -3.82 -8.48
C THR A 275 18.38 -4.94 -9.40
N LEU A 276 17.60 -5.89 -8.91
CA LEU A 276 17.07 -6.99 -9.70
C LEU A 276 16.07 -6.49 -10.77
N ILE A 277 15.17 -5.57 -10.40
CA ILE A 277 14.28 -4.93 -11.37
C ILE A 277 15.09 -4.23 -12.47
N THR A 278 16.12 -3.43 -12.10
CA THR A 278 16.97 -2.72 -13.07
C THR A 278 17.71 -3.67 -13.99
N ALA A 279 18.25 -4.78 -13.45
CA ALA A 279 18.90 -5.81 -14.25
C ALA A 279 17.93 -6.42 -15.28
N PHE A 280 16.67 -6.66 -14.90
CA PHE A 280 15.66 -7.16 -15.84
C PHE A 280 15.14 -6.09 -16.80
N MET A 281 15.09 -4.81 -16.42
CA MET A 281 14.85 -3.73 -17.39
C MET A 281 15.91 -3.77 -18.50
N LYS A 282 17.20 -3.89 -18.14
CA LYS A 282 18.30 -4.00 -19.10
C LYS A 282 18.19 -5.27 -19.95
N LYS A 283 17.87 -6.43 -19.35
CA LYS A 283 17.63 -7.70 -20.04
C LYS A 283 16.48 -7.60 -21.07
N ASN A 284 15.49 -6.75 -20.81
CA ASN A 284 14.36 -6.49 -21.71
C ASN A 284 14.61 -5.27 -22.64
N ASN A 285 15.87 -4.97 -22.95
CA ASN A 285 16.31 -3.97 -23.93
C ASN A 285 15.97 -2.50 -23.61
N ILE A 286 15.72 -2.15 -22.35
CA ILE A 286 15.65 -0.75 -21.95
C ILE A 286 17.07 -0.21 -21.80
N ASN A 287 17.54 0.53 -22.82
CA ASN A 287 18.91 1.03 -22.87
C ASN A 287 19.12 2.30 -22.04
N ASP A 288 18.16 3.23 -22.07
CA ASP A 288 18.18 4.48 -21.30
C ASP A 288 17.32 4.36 -20.03
N ILE A 289 17.86 3.66 -19.05
CA ILE A 289 17.19 3.51 -17.74
C ILE A 289 17.45 4.77 -16.92
N LYS A 290 16.39 5.54 -16.66
CA LYS A 290 16.41 6.68 -15.74
C LYS A 290 16.14 6.18 -14.33
N ALA A 291 17.18 6.06 -13.52
CA ALA A 291 17.10 5.61 -12.13
C ALA A 291 17.33 6.78 -11.17
N LEU A 292 16.43 6.96 -10.20
CA LEU A 292 16.55 7.99 -9.18
C LEU A 292 16.89 7.38 -7.83
N THR A 293 17.97 7.85 -7.20
CA THR A 293 18.30 7.57 -5.79
C THR A 293 18.26 8.84 -4.94
N ILE A 294 17.96 8.65 -3.66
CA ILE A 294 17.95 9.75 -2.70
C ILE A 294 19.00 9.50 -1.63
N ASP A 295 19.72 10.56 -1.25
CA ASP A 295 20.58 10.59 -0.09
C ASP A 295 20.07 11.61 0.94
N TYR A 296 20.44 11.39 2.18
CA TYR A 296 20.16 12.30 3.29
C TYR A 296 21.44 13.02 3.67
N ASN A 297 21.37 14.34 3.79
CA ASN A 297 22.46 15.14 4.34
C ASN A 297 22.57 14.97 5.87
N ILE A 298 22.55 13.72 6.32
CA ILE A 298 22.86 13.36 7.70
C ILE A 298 24.28 12.80 7.68
N LYS A 299 25.20 13.38 8.45
CA LYS A 299 26.56 12.86 8.63
C LYS A 299 26.49 11.43 9.16
N SER A 300 26.29 10.48 8.25
CA SER A 300 26.21 9.05 8.53
C SER A 300 27.41 8.38 7.85
N LYS A 301 28.07 7.48 8.57
CA LYS A 301 29.09 6.58 7.99
C LYS A 301 28.52 5.61 6.95
N TYR A 302 27.24 5.73 6.58
CA TYR A 302 26.46 4.74 5.85
C TYR A 302 25.68 5.37 4.67
N SER A 303 26.38 6.14 3.79
CA SER A 303 25.76 6.53 2.52
C SER A 303 25.63 5.31 1.58
N GLU A 304 24.40 4.97 1.19
CA GLU A 304 24.15 3.90 0.18
C GLU A 304 24.43 4.41 -1.24
N ILE A 305 24.66 5.71 -1.42
CA ILE A 305 24.84 6.33 -2.74
C ILE A 305 26.09 5.81 -3.48
N GLU A 306 27.20 5.62 -2.74
CA GLU A 306 28.43 5.07 -3.33
C GLU A 306 28.22 3.65 -3.88
N VAL A 307 27.41 2.87 -3.21
CA VAL A 307 27.07 1.53 -3.66
C VAL A 307 26.13 1.61 -4.86
N ALA A 308 25.15 2.49 -4.83
CA ALA A 308 24.25 2.72 -5.95
C ALA A 308 25.04 3.13 -7.22
N ARG A 309 26.04 4.01 -7.09
CA ARG A 309 26.95 4.39 -8.17
C ARG A 309 27.76 3.21 -8.73
N LYS A 310 28.30 2.34 -7.87
CA LYS A 310 29.05 1.15 -8.31
C LYS A 310 28.16 0.18 -9.08
N ILE A 311 26.95 -0.07 -8.57
CA ILE A 311 26.00 -0.95 -9.24
C ILE A 311 25.53 -0.35 -10.56
N SER A 312 25.24 0.96 -10.62
CA SER A 312 24.83 1.61 -11.87
C SER A 312 25.89 1.52 -12.96
N LYS A 313 27.17 1.65 -12.61
CA LYS A 313 28.29 1.44 -13.55
C LYS A 313 28.38 0.00 -14.01
N GLN A 314 28.18 -0.98 -13.13
CA GLN A 314 28.30 -2.40 -13.47
C GLN A 314 27.16 -2.88 -14.39
N ILE A 315 25.91 -2.45 -14.13
CA ILE A 315 24.75 -2.78 -14.96
C ILE A 315 24.68 -1.90 -16.22
N GLY A 316 25.25 -0.70 -16.19
CA GLY A 316 25.29 0.24 -17.31
C GLY A 316 24.01 1.06 -17.46
N PHE A 317 23.66 1.88 -16.47
CA PHE A 317 22.53 2.81 -16.52
C PHE A 317 22.87 4.16 -15.89
N ASN A 318 22.04 5.17 -16.20
CA ASN A 318 22.21 6.53 -15.69
C ASN A 318 21.52 6.69 -14.31
N LEU A 319 22.31 7.04 -13.27
CA LEU A 319 21.83 7.26 -11.92
C LEU A 319 21.68 8.76 -11.66
N GLN A 320 20.45 9.19 -11.40
CA GLN A 320 20.13 10.53 -10.91
C GLN A 320 20.13 10.53 -9.39
N GLU A 321 20.74 11.53 -8.79
CA GLU A 321 20.88 11.64 -7.33
C GLU A 321 20.19 12.91 -6.82
N LYS A 322 19.50 12.80 -5.70
CA LYS A 322 18.91 13.93 -4.98
C LYS A 322 19.25 13.83 -3.52
N THR A 323 19.82 14.88 -2.95
CA THR A 323 20.01 15.00 -1.50
C THR A 323 18.80 15.70 -0.89
N ILE A 324 18.30 15.16 0.21
CA ILE A 324 17.19 15.71 1.01
C ILE A 324 17.76 16.15 2.38
N ASN A 325 17.37 17.34 2.83
CA ASN A 325 17.70 17.86 4.15
C ASN A 325 16.45 17.97 5.04
N GLU A 326 16.60 18.40 6.29
CA GLU A 326 15.51 18.54 7.26
C GLU A 326 14.43 19.53 6.81
N ASN A 327 14.81 20.64 6.16
CA ASN A 327 13.86 21.63 5.68
C ASN A 327 13.04 21.09 4.52
N ASP A 328 13.67 20.35 3.58
CA ASP A 328 12.95 19.68 2.49
C ASP A 328 11.90 18.71 3.05
N PHE A 329 12.26 17.98 4.12
CA PHE A 329 11.34 17.04 4.75
C PHE A 329 10.16 17.76 5.44
N ALA A 330 10.43 18.86 6.17
CA ALA A 330 9.40 19.65 6.84
C ALA A 330 8.41 20.28 5.82
N LEU A 331 8.93 20.88 4.75
CA LEU A 331 8.11 21.41 3.65
C LEU A 331 7.31 20.31 2.96
N GLY A 332 7.93 19.16 2.74
CA GLY A 332 7.26 17.99 2.15
C GLY A 332 6.07 17.49 2.97
N ILE A 333 6.11 17.59 4.30
CA ILE A 333 4.96 17.26 5.16
C ILE A 333 3.79 18.22 4.87
N GLU A 334 4.05 19.53 4.84
CA GLU A 334 3.00 20.53 4.61
C GLU A 334 2.39 20.39 3.22
N GLU A 335 3.23 20.31 2.18
CA GLU A 335 2.78 20.14 0.80
C GLU A 335 1.94 18.86 0.64
N TYR A 336 2.44 17.72 1.16
CA TYR A 336 1.75 16.44 1.04
C TYR A 336 0.41 16.43 1.78
N THR A 337 0.36 16.95 3.01
CA THR A 337 -0.85 16.98 3.84
C THR A 337 -1.95 17.83 3.20
N ASN A 338 -1.61 18.89 2.48
CA ASN A 338 -2.58 19.72 1.75
C ASN A 338 -3.19 19.00 0.55
N ILE A 339 -2.44 18.07 -0.09
CA ILE A 339 -2.92 17.32 -1.24
C ILE A 339 -3.62 16.03 -0.78
N GLN A 340 -3.05 15.33 0.21
CA GLN A 340 -3.51 14.02 0.64
C GLN A 340 -3.64 13.92 2.16
N ASN A 341 -4.89 13.75 2.61
CA ASN A 341 -5.27 13.73 4.02
C ASN A 341 -6.28 12.64 4.39
N ASP A 342 -6.40 11.60 3.56
CA ASP A 342 -7.34 10.48 3.80
C ASP A 342 -6.96 9.63 5.03
N TYR A 343 -5.69 9.67 5.43
CA TYR A 343 -5.17 8.99 6.63
C TYR A 343 -3.87 9.65 7.13
N PRO A 344 -3.54 9.48 8.43
CA PRO A 344 -2.29 10.00 8.97
C PRO A 344 -1.05 9.33 8.35
N ALA A 345 -0.02 10.09 8.04
CA ALA A 345 1.26 9.57 7.53
C ALA A 345 2.10 8.95 8.66
N GLY A 346 1.63 7.86 9.26
CA GLY A 346 2.29 7.20 10.41
C GLY A 346 3.68 6.64 10.12
N ASP A 347 3.94 6.24 8.87
CA ASP A 347 5.29 5.90 8.40
C ASP A 347 5.92 7.13 7.72
N PRO A 348 7.03 7.67 8.28
CA PRO A 348 7.69 8.84 7.72
C PRO A 348 8.23 8.65 6.30
N ASN A 349 8.40 7.39 5.84
CA ASN A 349 8.77 7.09 4.46
C ASN A 349 7.70 7.54 3.44
N THR A 350 6.46 7.80 3.87
CA THR A 350 5.42 8.41 3.05
C THR A 350 5.86 9.77 2.50
N ILE A 351 6.42 10.61 3.36
CA ILE A 351 6.92 11.94 2.98
C ILE A 351 8.14 11.83 2.06
N LEU A 352 9.01 10.86 2.31
CA LEU A 352 10.14 10.61 1.42
C LEU A 352 9.70 10.19 0.03
N MET A 353 8.70 9.32 -0.08
CA MET A 353 8.14 8.91 -1.38
C MET A 353 7.49 10.10 -2.10
N TYR A 354 6.86 11.03 -1.35
CA TYR A 354 6.36 12.28 -1.93
C TYR A 354 7.49 13.12 -2.54
N LEU A 355 8.59 13.33 -1.80
CA LEU A 355 9.74 14.09 -2.29
C LEU A 355 10.45 13.39 -3.46
N ILE A 356 10.52 12.05 -3.45
CA ILE A 356 10.99 11.24 -4.57
C ILE A 356 10.13 11.48 -5.79
N SER A 357 8.83 11.36 -5.67
CA SER A 357 7.90 11.49 -6.79
C SER A 357 7.86 12.91 -7.35
N LYS A 358 8.04 13.93 -6.51
CA LYS A 358 8.23 15.33 -6.96
C LYS A 358 9.46 15.45 -7.86
N ARG A 359 10.58 14.83 -7.46
CA ARG A 359 11.80 14.82 -8.29
C ARG A 359 11.63 14.01 -9.57
N VAL A 360 10.92 12.89 -9.52
CA VAL A 360 10.57 12.09 -10.70
C VAL A 360 9.80 12.92 -11.72
N LYS A 361 8.82 13.72 -11.26
CA LYS A 361 8.06 14.65 -12.12
C LYS A 361 8.96 15.69 -12.78
N GLU A 362 9.89 16.29 -12.02
CA GLU A 362 10.89 17.25 -12.54
C GLU A 362 11.80 16.64 -13.64
N LEU A 363 12.03 15.33 -13.61
CA LEU A 363 12.79 14.58 -14.62
C LEU A 363 11.95 14.23 -15.86
N GLY A 364 10.69 14.66 -15.93
CA GLY A 364 9.79 14.38 -17.04
C GLY A 364 9.31 12.92 -17.12
N LEU A 365 9.35 12.18 -16.00
CA LEU A 365 8.85 10.82 -15.93
C LEU A 365 7.40 10.84 -15.45
N THR A 366 6.60 9.92 -15.99
CA THR A 366 5.20 9.71 -15.59
C THR A 366 4.99 8.35 -14.91
N VAL A 367 5.84 7.37 -15.23
CA VAL A 367 5.79 6.01 -14.68
C VAL A 367 7.09 5.69 -13.97
N ILE A 368 7.01 5.05 -12.79
CA ILE A 368 8.17 4.51 -12.08
C ILE A 368 7.95 3.07 -11.64
N LEU A 369 8.99 2.26 -11.75
CA LEU A 369 9.02 0.96 -11.11
C LEU A 369 9.56 1.12 -9.68
N VAL A 370 9.00 0.36 -8.75
CA VAL A 370 9.42 0.35 -7.33
C VAL A 370 9.62 -1.07 -6.83
N GLY A 371 10.54 -1.26 -5.88
CA GLY A 371 10.93 -2.58 -5.37
C GLY A 371 10.03 -3.16 -4.27
N GLU A 372 8.86 -2.56 -4.00
CA GLU A 372 7.94 -3.05 -2.96
C GLU A 372 7.44 -4.46 -3.29
N GLY A 373 7.27 -5.29 -2.25
CA GLY A 373 6.93 -6.71 -2.37
C GLY A 373 8.14 -7.67 -2.38
N GLY A 374 9.35 -7.17 -2.62
CA GLY A 374 10.56 -7.99 -2.63
C GLY A 374 10.88 -8.65 -1.27
N ASP A 375 10.49 -8.02 -0.17
CA ASP A 375 10.65 -8.56 1.19
C ASP A 375 9.72 -9.76 1.43
N GLU A 376 8.50 -9.72 0.95
CA GLU A 376 7.51 -10.78 1.08
C GLU A 376 7.83 -11.97 0.17
N ILE A 377 8.38 -11.70 -1.02
CA ILE A 377 8.80 -12.72 -1.98
C ILE A 377 10.06 -13.45 -1.51
N GLY A 378 11.10 -12.69 -1.17
CA GLY A 378 12.43 -13.23 -0.88
C GLY A 378 12.70 -13.54 0.59
N GLY A 379 11.84 -13.07 1.50
CA GLY A 379 12.03 -13.12 2.95
C GLY A 379 12.83 -11.91 3.48
N TYR A 380 12.35 -11.36 4.59
CA TYR A 380 12.95 -10.20 5.25
C TYR A 380 13.88 -10.63 6.40
N PRO A 381 15.01 -9.96 6.64
CA PRO A 381 15.93 -10.32 7.73
C PRO A 381 15.26 -10.45 9.11
N TYR A 382 14.23 -9.65 9.34
CA TYR A 382 13.44 -9.69 10.56
C TYR A 382 12.70 -11.03 10.75
N TYR A 383 12.25 -11.67 9.66
CA TYR A 383 11.56 -12.98 9.73
C TYR A 383 12.49 -14.09 10.28
N LEU A 384 13.77 -14.07 9.92
CA LEU A 384 14.75 -15.00 10.48
C LEU A 384 14.85 -14.83 11.99
N LYS A 385 14.98 -13.56 12.44
CA LYS A 385 15.10 -13.25 13.85
C LYS A 385 13.88 -13.71 14.65
N ILE A 386 12.67 -13.38 14.21
CA ILE A 386 11.45 -13.76 14.93
C ILE A 386 11.19 -15.27 14.88
N ASN A 387 11.60 -15.94 13.81
CA ASN A 387 11.48 -17.39 13.71
C ASN A 387 12.41 -18.11 14.71
N ASP A 388 13.65 -17.64 14.90
CA ASP A 388 14.55 -18.14 15.92
C ASP A 388 13.99 -17.89 17.35
N GLU A 389 13.37 -16.73 17.55
CA GLU A 389 12.79 -16.32 18.83
C GLU A 389 11.42 -16.98 19.12
N PHE A 390 10.76 -17.53 18.10
CA PHE A 390 9.38 -18.02 18.16
C PHE A 390 9.15 -19.07 19.28
N LYS A 391 10.07 -20.01 19.46
CA LYS A 391 9.97 -21.04 20.51
C LYS A 391 9.88 -20.40 21.91
N TYR A 392 10.72 -19.41 22.18
CA TYR A 392 10.76 -18.70 23.46
C TYR A 392 9.53 -17.82 23.65
N LEU A 393 9.11 -17.13 22.60
CA LEU A 393 7.91 -16.29 22.61
C LEU A 393 6.63 -17.12 22.83
N ASN A 394 6.55 -18.28 22.19
CA ASN A 394 5.42 -19.18 22.32
C ASN A 394 5.34 -19.79 23.74
N LEU A 395 6.49 -20.18 24.30
CA LEU A 395 6.56 -20.65 25.68
C LEU A 395 6.15 -19.54 26.67
N PHE A 396 6.63 -18.33 26.50
CA PHE A 396 6.23 -17.20 27.34
C PHE A 396 4.74 -16.90 27.20
N ASN A 397 4.21 -16.97 25.99
CA ASN A 397 2.79 -16.70 25.72
C ASN A 397 1.86 -17.77 26.32
N SER A 398 2.30 -19.00 26.46
CA SER A 398 1.53 -20.08 27.09
C SER A 398 1.45 -19.99 28.63
N LEU A 399 2.27 -19.13 29.25
CA LEU A 399 2.22 -18.93 30.70
C LEU A 399 0.92 -18.24 31.15
N PRO A 400 0.42 -18.55 32.37
CA PRO A 400 -0.67 -17.80 32.98
C PRO A 400 -0.36 -16.30 33.05
N GLN A 401 -1.39 -15.46 32.93
CA GLN A 401 -1.23 -14.01 32.84
C GLN A 401 -0.47 -13.39 34.02
N PHE A 402 -0.70 -13.87 35.25
CA PHE A 402 -0.01 -13.37 36.44
C PHE A 402 1.51 -13.67 36.41
N LEU A 403 1.92 -14.83 35.86
CA LEU A 403 3.34 -15.17 35.70
C LEU A 403 3.98 -14.32 34.60
N LYS A 404 3.28 -14.09 33.48
CA LYS A 404 3.75 -13.16 32.44
C LYS A 404 4.01 -11.77 33.02
N ASN A 405 3.06 -11.26 33.82
CA ASN A 405 3.18 -9.96 34.49
C ASN A 405 4.40 -9.89 35.41
N SER A 406 4.55 -10.91 36.27
CA SER A 406 5.67 -10.97 37.21
C SER A 406 7.00 -11.01 36.50
N LEU A 407 7.16 -11.91 35.54
CA LEU A 407 8.38 -12.04 34.71
C LEU A 407 8.68 -10.76 33.95
N TYR A 408 7.67 -10.11 33.37
CA TYR A 408 7.84 -8.85 32.66
C TYR A 408 8.31 -7.74 33.60
N ASN A 409 7.69 -7.61 34.79
CA ASN A 409 8.01 -6.53 35.73
C ASN A 409 9.46 -6.62 36.27
N ILE A 410 9.94 -7.82 36.56
CA ILE A 410 11.29 -8.06 37.06
C ILE A 410 12.36 -8.07 35.96
N SER A 411 11.95 -8.15 34.69
CA SER A 411 12.88 -8.28 33.56
C SER A 411 13.63 -6.97 33.28
N PRO A 412 14.92 -7.02 32.93
CA PRO A 412 15.66 -5.87 32.44
C PRO A 412 15.04 -5.26 31.17
N LEU A 413 15.31 -3.99 30.91
CA LEU A 413 14.73 -3.24 29.80
C LEU A 413 14.91 -3.93 28.42
N LYS A 414 16.06 -4.56 28.20
CA LYS A 414 16.32 -5.36 26.97
C LYS A 414 15.43 -6.59 26.87
N ALA A 415 15.21 -7.29 27.97
CA ALA A 415 14.33 -8.46 28.02
C ALA A 415 12.86 -8.04 27.90
N LYS A 416 12.45 -6.89 28.45
CA LYS A 416 11.12 -6.31 28.23
C LYS A 416 10.87 -6.04 26.76
N LYS A 417 11.84 -5.52 26.02
CA LYS A 417 11.75 -5.36 24.56
C LYS A 417 11.61 -6.70 23.82
N PHE A 418 12.28 -7.74 24.32
CA PHE A 418 12.20 -9.09 23.74
C PHE A 418 10.84 -9.72 23.97
N LEU A 419 10.31 -9.64 25.19
CA LEU A 419 9.02 -10.23 25.58
C LEU A 419 7.81 -9.48 24.99
N GLY A 420 8.03 -8.40 24.24
CA GLY A 420 6.98 -7.47 23.83
C GLY A 420 6.61 -6.56 25.00
N PHE A 421 6.08 -5.40 24.74
CA PHE A 421 5.82 -4.40 25.77
C PHE A 421 4.53 -4.69 26.54
N GLY A 422 4.41 -5.79 27.26
CA GLY A 422 3.25 -6.02 28.07
C GLY A 422 2.68 -7.43 27.99
N ILE A 423 1.48 -7.54 28.42
CA ILE A 423 0.80 -8.73 28.86
C ILE A 423 -0.07 -9.34 27.76
N GLY A 424 -0.05 -8.78 26.57
CA GLY A 424 -0.79 -9.28 25.41
C GLY A 424 -0.09 -10.48 24.75
N ASP A 425 -0.59 -10.85 23.58
CA ASP A 425 0.06 -11.87 22.76
C ASP A 425 1.46 -11.37 22.31
N THR A 426 2.50 -11.93 22.95
CA THR A 426 3.89 -11.50 22.71
C THR A 426 4.35 -11.78 21.29
N VAL A 427 3.81 -12.81 20.63
CA VAL A 427 4.10 -13.11 19.23
C VAL A 427 3.57 -12.00 18.35
N ILE A 428 2.33 -11.57 18.54
CA ILE A 428 1.70 -10.47 17.79
C ILE A 428 2.43 -9.15 18.07
N SER A 429 2.68 -8.83 19.34
CA SER A 429 3.40 -7.61 19.72
C SER A 429 4.78 -7.54 19.04
N ARG A 430 5.47 -8.67 18.97
CA ARG A 430 6.80 -8.73 18.41
C ARG A 430 6.82 -8.62 16.88
N THR A 431 5.81 -9.14 16.21
CA THR A 431 5.78 -9.26 14.75
C THR A 431 5.09 -8.08 14.05
N HIS A 432 4.01 -7.54 14.64
CA HIS A 432 3.12 -6.63 13.91
C HIS A 432 2.83 -5.30 14.59
N ILE A 433 3.17 -5.13 15.88
CA ILE A 433 2.99 -3.86 16.57
C ILE A 433 4.22 -2.97 16.37
N ASN A 434 4.10 -1.95 15.56
CA ASN A 434 5.18 -1.00 15.26
C ASN A 434 5.07 0.31 16.05
N GLY A 435 3.89 0.63 16.59
CA GLY A 435 3.58 1.82 17.37
C GLY A 435 3.47 1.57 18.87
N PHE A 436 2.30 1.88 19.42
CA PHE A 436 1.97 1.71 20.84
C PHE A 436 1.40 0.31 21.11
N THR A 437 1.84 -0.31 22.19
CA THR A 437 1.23 -1.55 22.69
C THR A 437 -0.13 -1.27 23.30
N GLU A 438 -0.95 -2.32 23.54
CA GLU A 438 -2.26 -2.17 24.19
C GLU A 438 -2.12 -1.51 25.59
N GLU A 439 -1.12 -1.90 26.39
CA GLU A 439 -0.85 -1.29 27.69
C GLU A 439 -0.52 0.21 27.58
N GLU A 440 0.26 0.59 26.58
CA GLU A 440 0.62 1.99 26.35
C GLU A 440 -0.59 2.80 25.86
N LYS A 441 -1.44 2.22 24.99
CA LYS A 441 -2.68 2.87 24.53
C LYS A 441 -3.61 3.16 25.68
N ASN A 442 -3.81 2.20 26.58
CA ASN A 442 -4.65 2.38 27.79
C ASN A 442 -4.16 3.52 28.70
N LYS A 443 -2.87 3.89 28.63
CA LYS A 443 -2.32 5.00 29.39
C LYS A 443 -2.42 6.35 28.69
N ILE A 444 -2.55 6.36 27.37
CA ILE A 444 -2.50 7.60 26.58
C ILE A 444 -3.86 8.00 26.02
N LEU A 445 -4.75 7.04 25.70
CA LEU A 445 -6.10 7.31 25.23
C LEU A 445 -6.98 7.79 26.38
N LEU A 446 -7.91 8.70 26.08
CA LEU A 446 -8.89 9.20 27.07
C LEU A 446 -10.02 8.19 27.32
N GLU A 447 -10.39 7.44 26.29
CA GLU A 447 -11.35 6.34 26.37
C GLU A 447 -10.62 4.99 26.29
N ASN A 448 -11.11 3.98 27.02
CA ASN A 448 -10.48 2.65 27.11
C ASN A 448 -11.39 1.51 26.60
N SER A 449 -12.45 1.84 25.85
CA SER A 449 -13.43 0.86 25.35
C SER A 449 -13.18 0.44 23.90
N TYR A 450 -11.91 0.20 23.54
CA TYR A 450 -11.54 -0.19 22.19
C TYR A 450 -11.28 -1.69 22.08
N ASP A 451 -11.66 -2.26 20.94
CA ASP A 451 -11.21 -3.59 20.57
C ASP A 451 -9.68 -3.60 20.41
N SER A 452 -9.05 -4.64 20.93
CA SER A 452 -7.61 -4.80 20.77
C SER A 452 -7.22 -5.02 19.31
N SER A 453 -6.24 -4.28 18.84
CA SER A 453 -5.63 -4.50 17.51
C SER A 453 -5.04 -5.90 17.36
N TYR A 454 -4.75 -6.60 18.48
CA TYR A 454 -4.30 -8.00 18.47
C TYR A 454 -5.35 -8.95 17.92
N ASN A 455 -6.64 -8.69 18.15
CA ASN A 455 -7.73 -9.55 17.67
C ASN A 455 -7.74 -9.68 16.15
N ILE A 456 -7.49 -8.57 15.45
CA ILE A 456 -7.43 -8.54 13.98
C ILE A 456 -6.24 -9.36 13.48
N ILE A 457 -5.07 -9.15 14.07
CA ILE A 457 -3.85 -9.88 13.70
C ILE A 457 -3.99 -11.37 13.98
N SER A 458 -4.49 -11.75 15.17
CA SER A 458 -4.76 -13.15 15.53
C SER A 458 -5.72 -13.82 14.56
N LYS A 459 -6.80 -13.13 14.18
CA LYS A 459 -7.76 -13.66 13.21
C LYS A 459 -7.08 -13.98 11.88
N LEU A 460 -6.26 -13.06 11.36
CA LEU A 460 -5.51 -13.28 10.12
C LEU A 460 -4.50 -14.42 10.25
N MET A 461 -3.77 -14.51 11.37
CA MET A 461 -2.83 -15.61 11.60
C MET A 461 -3.53 -16.98 11.64
N ASN A 462 -4.75 -17.05 12.19
CA ASN A 462 -5.51 -18.29 12.33
C ASN A 462 -6.16 -18.78 11.02
N GLU A 463 -6.15 -17.98 9.95
CA GLU A 463 -6.56 -18.45 8.61
C GLU A 463 -5.55 -19.43 8.00
N ILE A 464 -4.33 -19.49 8.53
CA ILE A 464 -3.31 -20.45 8.09
C ILE A 464 -3.34 -21.68 8.98
N THR A 465 -3.72 -22.79 8.38
CA THR A 465 -3.98 -24.07 9.03
C THR A 465 -3.03 -25.18 8.59
N THR A 466 -2.19 -24.94 7.57
CA THR A 466 -1.18 -25.92 7.12
C THR A 466 -0.24 -26.29 8.27
N GLU A 467 0.22 -27.52 8.28
CA GLU A 467 1.18 -28.02 9.26
C GLU A 467 2.63 -27.87 8.77
N GLY A 468 3.59 -28.06 9.67
CA GLY A 468 5.01 -28.11 9.36
C GLY A 468 5.84 -26.96 9.93
N LYS A 469 7.15 -27.02 9.69
CA LYS A 469 8.15 -26.09 10.25
C LYS A 469 7.97 -24.63 9.83
N ASP A 470 7.31 -24.38 8.71
CA ASP A 470 7.12 -23.05 8.13
C ASP A 470 5.79 -22.40 8.55
N LEU A 471 4.96 -23.09 9.36
CA LEU A 471 3.63 -22.59 9.77
C LEU A 471 3.66 -21.16 10.31
N PHE A 472 4.59 -20.88 11.24
CA PHE A 472 4.67 -19.55 11.84
C PHE A 472 4.96 -18.45 10.82
N LEU A 473 5.92 -18.68 9.93
CA LEU A 473 6.28 -17.69 8.89
C LEU A 473 5.17 -17.52 7.86
N ARG A 474 4.40 -18.56 7.55
CA ARG A 474 3.20 -18.48 6.70
C ARG A 474 2.11 -17.65 7.36
N LYS A 475 1.90 -17.79 8.68
CA LYS A 475 0.99 -16.94 9.46
C LYS A 475 1.42 -15.46 9.40
N VAL A 476 2.71 -15.18 9.58
CA VAL A 476 3.26 -13.82 9.44
C VAL A 476 3.01 -13.26 8.05
N LEU A 477 3.32 -14.02 6.99
CA LEU A 477 3.08 -13.58 5.62
C LEU A 477 1.60 -13.34 5.31
N ASN A 478 0.68 -14.13 5.86
CA ASN A 478 -0.75 -13.86 5.67
C ASN A 478 -1.15 -12.49 6.20
N VAL A 479 -0.62 -12.10 7.37
CA VAL A 479 -0.85 -10.76 7.93
C VAL A 479 -0.20 -9.68 7.08
N GLU A 480 1.02 -9.90 6.58
CA GLU A 480 1.70 -8.96 5.67
C GLU A 480 0.84 -8.70 4.42
N TYR A 481 0.40 -9.74 3.72
CA TYR A 481 -0.39 -9.60 2.50
C TYR A 481 -1.82 -9.07 2.71
N LYS A 482 -2.48 -9.39 3.82
CA LYS A 482 -3.87 -8.98 4.05
C LYS A 482 -4.03 -7.67 4.81
N ASN A 483 -3.01 -7.26 5.56
CA ASN A 483 -3.08 -6.04 6.36
C ASN A 483 -1.95 -5.07 6.03
N ARG A 484 -0.68 -5.43 6.27
CA ARG A 484 0.42 -4.46 6.18
C ARG A 484 0.66 -3.95 4.76
N LEU A 485 0.73 -4.83 3.76
CA LEU A 485 0.88 -4.43 2.35
C LEU A 485 -0.27 -3.53 1.88
N PRO A 486 -1.55 -3.97 1.88
CA PRO A 486 -2.64 -3.19 1.31
C PRO A 486 -3.06 -1.96 2.13
N GLN A 487 -2.68 -1.88 3.42
CA GLN A 487 -3.14 -0.79 4.29
C GLN A 487 -2.03 0.19 4.70
N LEU A 488 -0.76 -0.18 4.60
CA LEU A 488 0.37 0.66 5.00
C LEU A 488 1.36 0.85 3.84
N ILE A 489 1.88 -0.25 3.28
CA ILE A 489 3.00 -0.19 2.32
C ILE A 489 2.53 0.36 0.97
N LEU A 490 1.46 -0.17 0.40
CA LEU A 490 0.95 0.26 -0.91
C LEU A 490 0.35 1.68 -0.89
N PRO A 491 -0.42 2.09 0.14
CA PRO A 491 -0.81 3.48 0.30
C PRO A 491 0.38 4.45 0.44
N ARG A 492 1.46 4.04 1.13
CA ARG A 492 2.72 4.79 1.22
C ARG A 492 3.40 5.01 -0.14
N VAL A 493 3.07 4.19 -1.14
CA VAL A 493 3.55 4.35 -2.51
C VAL A 493 2.52 5.10 -3.36
N ASP A 494 1.27 4.61 -3.46
CA ASP A 494 0.25 5.13 -4.38
C ASP A 494 -0.08 6.61 -4.10
N TYR A 495 -0.44 6.96 -2.86
CA TYR A 495 -0.88 8.33 -2.57
C TYR A 495 0.21 9.40 -2.78
N PRO A 496 1.45 9.24 -2.27
CA PRO A 496 2.46 10.27 -2.48
C PRO A 496 2.92 10.36 -3.92
N THR A 497 2.94 9.27 -4.69
CA THR A 497 3.29 9.33 -6.10
C THR A 497 2.15 9.98 -6.90
N MET A 498 0.89 9.64 -6.59
CA MET A 498 -0.26 10.25 -7.23
C MET A 498 -0.45 11.73 -6.87
N ALA A 499 -0.02 12.18 -5.70
CA ALA A 499 0.01 13.60 -5.36
C ALA A 499 0.85 14.43 -6.36
N ASN A 500 1.79 13.79 -7.06
CA ASN A 500 2.60 14.36 -8.13
C ASN A 500 2.23 13.84 -9.53
N SER A 501 1.11 13.16 -9.70
CA SER A 501 0.67 12.55 -10.97
C SER A 501 1.71 11.56 -11.54
N ILE A 502 2.27 10.71 -10.69
CA ILE A 502 3.23 9.66 -11.07
C ILE A 502 2.62 8.30 -10.81
N GLU A 503 2.65 7.42 -11.80
CA GLU A 503 2.25 6.02 -11.64
C GLU A 503 3.41 5.17 -11.09
N ALA A 504 3.20 4.56 -9.92
CA ALA A 504 4.13 3.56 -9.39
C ALA A 504 3.66 2.14 -9.75
N ARG A 505 4.56 1.35 -10.33
CA ARG A 505 4.39 -0.07 -10.70
C ARG A 505 5.24 -0.96 -9.81
N VAL A 506 4.67 -2.05 -9.31
CA VAL A 506 5.26 -2.97 -8.33
C VAL A 506 5.48 -4.38 -8.93
N PRO A 507 6.59 -4.66 -9.63
CA PRO A 507 6.81 -5.95 -10.30
C PRO A 507 6.78 -7.16 -9.35
N PHE A 508 7.29 -7.01 -8.12
CA PHE A 508 7.29 -8.10 -7.13
C PHE A 508 5.89 -8.45 -6.61
N LEU A 509 4.90 -7.59 -6.79
CA LEU A 509 3.51 -7.85 -6.43
C LEU A 509 2.67 -8.36 -7.61
N ASP A 510 3.30 -8.86 -8.65
CA ASP A 510 2.64 -9.66 -9.66
C ASP A 510 2.03 -10.92 -9.03
N HIS A 511 0.72 -11.16 -9.23
CA HIS A 511 0.04 -12.24 -8.52
C HIS A 511 0.63 -13.63 -8.83
N LYS A 512 1.13 -13.88 -10.05
CA LYS A 512 1.80 -15.15 -10.37
C LYS A 512 3.05 -15.38 -9.54
N LEU A 513 3.82 -14.31 -9.30
CA LEU A 513 4.99 -14.35 -8.44
C LEU A 513 4.60 -14.53 -6.97
N VAL A 514 3.58 -13.78 -6.51
CA VAL A 514 3.06 -13.86 -5.14
C VAL A 514 2.53 -15.26 -4.85
N GLU A 515 1.72 -15.83 -5.74
CA GLU A 515 1.15 -17.17 -5.63
C GLU A 515 2.23 -18.26 -5.60
N PHE A 516 3.20 -18.18 -6.50
CA PHE A 516 4.33 -19.11 -6.53
C PHE A 516 5.18 -19.01 -5.27
N SER A 517 5.62 -17.80 -4.92
CA SER A 517 6.45 -17.57 -3.72
C SER A 517 5.74 -17.97 -2.41
N ALA A 518 4.42 -17.74 -2.29
CA ALA A 518 3.66 -18.14 -1.11
C ALA A 518 3.68 -19.65 -0.86
N ARG A 519 3.82 -20.44 -1.92
CA ARG A 519 3.88 -21.91 -1.86
C ARG A 519 5.28 -22.46 -1.59
N LEU A 520 6.33 -21.68 -1.88
CA LEU A 520 7.71 -22.14 -1.70
C LEU A 520 8.05 -22.41 -0.23
N PRO A 521 8.89 -23.43 0.06
CA PRO A 521 9.51 -23.62 1.36
C PRO A 521 10.39 -22.40 1.76
N PHE A 522 10.37 -22.03 3.03
CA PHE A 522 11.13 -20.86 3.49
C PHE A 522 12.65 -21.04 3.45
N ASN A 523 13.14 -22.25 3.53
CA ASN A 523 14.58 -22.53 3.39
C ASN A 523 15.12 -22.26 1.97
N ILE A 524 14.27 -22.16 0.97
CA ILE A 524 14.63 -21.73 -0.39
C ILE A 524 14.65 -20.19 -0.48
N LYS A 525 13.73 -19.53 0.22
CA LYS A 525 13.69 -18.06 0.27
C LYS A 525 14.80 -17.46 1.14
N MET A 526 15.04 -18.12 2.28
CA MET A 526 15.99 -17.72 3.31
C MET A 526 16.81 -18.93 3.73
N LYS A 527 18.10 -18.94 3.43
CA LYS A 527 19.02 -20.06 3.70
C LYS A 527 20.22 -19.58 4.49
N ASP A 528 20.73 -20.40 5.42
CA ASP A 528 21.95 -20.14 6.19
C ASP A 528 21.97 -18.75 6.87
N ARG A 529 20.82 -18.33 7.43
CA ARG A 529 20.56 -17.00 8.01
C ARG A 529 20.64 -15.85 7.01
N GLU A 530 20.62 -16.14 5.72
CA GLU A 530 20.60 -15.14 4.68
C GLU A 530 19.18 -14.89 4.17
N ALA A 531 18.71 -13.67 4.34
CA ALA A 531 17.43 -13.21 3.78
C ALA A 531 17.57 -12.91 2.28
N LYS A 532 16.47 -13.08 1.56
CA LYS A 532 16.42 -12.90 0.09
C LYS A 532 17.39 -13.81 -0.66
N TYR A 533 17.68 -15.00 -0.11
CA TYR A 533 18.62 -15.93 -0.69
C TYR A 533 18.29 -16.24 -2.15
N ILE A 534 17.03 -16.58 -2.45
CA ILE A 534 16.59 -16.88 -3.82
C ILE A 534 16.79 -15.67 -4.76
N LEU A 535 16.46 -14.44 -4.33
CA LEU A 535 16.64 -13.24 -5.14
C LEU A 535 18.11 -12.89 -5.34
N LYS A 536 18.94 -13.12 -4.32
CA LYS A 536 20.39 -12.92 -4.41
C LYS A 536 21.06 -13.91 -5.36
N ASN A 537 20.63 -15.17 -5.37
CA ASN A 537 21.12 -16.14 -6.34
C ASN A 537 20.84 -15.71 -7.77
N ILE A 538 19.64 -15.23 -8.06
CA ILE A 538 19.31 -14.68 -9.38
C ILE A 538 20.18 -13.47 -9.68
N LEU A 539 20.30 -12.54 -8.73
CA LEU A 539 21.04 -11.29 -8.92
C LEU A 539 22.56 -11.49 -9.06
N SER A 540 23.12 -12.60 -8.53
CA SER A 540 24.54 -12.94 -8.65
C SER A 540 25.02 -13.10 -10.10
N ASN A 541 24.10 -13.30 -11.05
CA ASN A 541 24.39 -13.34 -12.48
C ASN A 541 24.60 -11.96 -13.10
N TYR A 542 24.27 -10.87 -12.38
CA TYR A 542 24.24 -9.51 -12.90
C TYR A 542 25.20 -8.55 -12.20
N ILE A 543 25.51 -8.80 -10.91
CA ILE A 543 26.43 -7.98 -10.12
C ILE A 543 27.42 -8.84 -9.35
N SER A 544 28.56 -8.23 -8.98
CA SER A 544 29.61 -8.89 -8.22
C SER A 544 29.18 -9.25 -6.79
N LYS A 545 29.78 -10.33 -6.25
CA LYS A 545 29.44 -10.86 -4.91
C LYS A 545 29.69 -9.85 -3.78
N ASP A 546 30.73 -9.03 -3.87
CA ASP A 546 31.06 -7.99 -2.89
C ASP A 546 29.97 -6.91 -2.79
N LEU A 547 29.33 -6.55 -3.89
CA LEU A 547 28.17 -5.64 -3.92
C LEU A 547 26.89 -6.32 -3.44
N LEU A 548 26.74 -7.63 -3.72
CA LEU A 548 25.55 -8.39 -3.37
C LEU A 548 25.45 -8.69 -1.87
N TYR A 549 26.54 -9.09 -1.23
CA TYR A 549 26.57 -9.59 0.16
C TYR A 549 26.97 -8.53 1.19
N ARG A 550 26.98 -7.27 0.81
CA ARG A 550 27.31 -6.17 1.72
C ARG A 550 26.25 -6.01 2.83
N LYS A 551 26.64 -5.43 3.94
CA LYS A 551 25.71 -5.05 5.00
C LYS A 551 24.81 -3.89 4.51
N LYS A 552 23.52 -4.17 4.38
CA LYS A 552 22.51 -3.17 3.98
C LYS A 552 22.19 -2.23 5.14
N VAL A 553 22.15 -0.92 4.87
CA VAL A 553 21.52 0.08 5.73
C VAL A 553 20.17 0.41 5.08
N GLY A 554 19.06 0.00 5.70
CA GLY A 554 17.74 0.21 5.11
C GLY A 554 17.40 1.70 4.97
N PHE A 555 16.74 2.06 3.87
CA PHE A 555 16.35 3.43 3.52
C PHE A 555 15.59 4.16 4.65
N GLY A 556 14.66 3.49 5.33
CA GLY A 556 13.93 4.06 6.48
C GLY A 556 14.71 4.12 7.79
N MET A 557 15.87 3.45 7.89
CA MET A 557 16.63 3.40 9.15
C MET A 557 17.28 4.75 9.47
N LEU A 558 17.73 5.50 8.47
CA LEU A 558 18.33 6.82 8.66
C LEU A 558 17.33 7.81 9.25
N LEU A 559 16.11 7.84 8.72
CA LEU A 559 15.05 8.72 9.20
C LEU A 559 14.52 8.28 10.57
N THR A 560 14.37 6.98 10.81
CA THR A 560 13.99 6.45 12.13
C THR A 560 15.05 6.78 13.17
N ASN A 561 16.33 6.67 12.83
CA ASN A 561 17.42 7.07 13.71
C ASN A 561 17.41 8.58 13.97
N PHE A 562 17.21 9.39 12.93
CA PHE A 562 17.08 10.85 13.08
C PHE A 562 15.96 11.19 14.07
N LEU A 563 14.77 10.66 13.91
CA LEU A 563 13.65 10.87 14.82
C LEU A 563 13.93 10.35 16.25
N ASN A 564 14.64 9.24 16.38
CA ASN A 564 14.97 8.67 17.68
C ASN A 564 16.06 9.43 18.43
N PHE A 565 16.97 10.09 17.73
CA PHE A 565 18.05 10.87 18.35
C PHE A 565 17.70 12.36 18.50
N THR A 566 16.89 12.89 17.60
CA THR A 566 16.56 14.32 17.56
C THR A 566 15.10 14.50 17.13
N VAL A 567 14.17 14.64 18.06
CA VAL A 567 12.84 15.12 17.69
C VAL A 567 12.95 16.60 17.34
N PRO A 568 12.65 17.00 16.08
CA PRO A 568 12.72 18.39 15.67
C PRO A 568 11.89 19.31 16.57
N LYS A 569 12.38 20.51 16.83
CA LYS A 569 11.68 21.49 17.69
C LYS A 569 10.27 21.80 17.17
N TRP A 570 10.06 21.76 15.84
CA TRP A 570 8.75 21.99 15.25
C TRP A 570 7.73 20.89 15.62
N ILE A 571 8.13 19.60 15.70
CA ILE A 571 7.25 18.53 16.20
C ILE A 571 6.87 18.77 17.67
N GLN A 572 7.86 19.20 18.50
CA GLN A 572 7.61 19.50 19.91
C GLN A 572 6.61 20.64 20.05
N ASN A 573 6.80 21.74 19.30
CA ASN A 573 5.91 22.89 19.32
C ASN A 573 4.48 22.53 18.88
N GLU A 574 4.34 21.77 17.81
CA GLU A 574 3.03 21.34 17.32
C GLU A 574 2.27 20.45 18.31
N LEU A 575 2.96 19.57 19.00
CA LEU A 575 2.34 18.66 19.97
C LEU A 575 1.99 19.32 21.33
N LEU A 576 2.71 20.37 21.75
CA LEU A 576 2.62 20.90 23.12
C LEU A 576 2.05 22.31 23.21
N ASN A 577 2.33 23.19 22.24
CA ASN A 577 2.17 24.65 22.43
C ASN A 577 0.84 25.22 21.88
N LYS A 578 -0.03 24.40 21.26
CA LYS A 578 -1.36 24.86 20.83
C LYS A 578 -2.38 24.65 21.94
N THR A 579 -3.12 25.70 22.31
CA THR A 579 -4.19 25.64 23.33
C THR A 579 -5.35 24.77 22.90
N ASN A 580 -5.80 24.90 21.62
CA ASN A 580 -6.87 24.10 21.02
C ASN A 580 -6.30 23.05 20.08
N ASN A 581 -5.62 22.05 20.64
CA ASN A 581 -5.00 20.99 19.84
C ASN A 581 -5.97 19.82 19.70
N PRO A 582 -6.47 19.48 18.49
CA PRO A 582 -7.49 18.44 18.30
C PRO A 582 -7.06 17.06 18.79
N ILE A 583 -5.75 16.78 18.88
CA ILE A 583 -5.26 15.50 19.42
C ILE A 583 -5.69 15.29 20.89
N TYR A 584 -5.90 16.38 21.66
CA TYR A 584 -6.28 16.29 23.05
C TYR A 584 -7.73 15.85 23.27
N TYR A 585 -8.56 15.78 22.23
CA TYR A 585 -9.86 15.14 22.31
C TYR A 585 -9.78 13.61 22.44
N PHE A 586 -8.62 13.03 22.07
CA PHE A 586 -8.42 11.58 22.05
C PHE A 586 -7.25 11.13 22.94
N ILE A 587 -6.22 11.96 23.08
CA ILE A 587 -4.95 11.63 23.76
C ILE A 587 -4.74 12.54 24.98
N ASN A 588 -4.40 11.93 26.09
CA ASN A 588 -4.10 12.66 27.34
C ASN A 588 -2.83 13.52 27.16
N LYS A 589 -2.97 14.84 27.33
CA LYS A 589 -1.88 15.81 27.22
C LYS A 589 -0.68 15.48 28.12
N ASN A 590 -0.94 15.04 29.37
CA ASN A 590 0.12 14.70 30.31
C ASN A 590 0.94 13.50 29.83
N SER A 591 0.33 12.57 29.10
CA SER A 591 1.01 11.43 28.52
C SER A 591 1.95 11.86 27.39
N ILE A 592 1.56 12.83 26.55
CA ILE A 592 2.43 13.42 25.53
C ILE A 592 3.64 14.11 26.19
N ASN A 593 3.41 14.93 27.23
CA ASN A 593 4.47 15.58 28.01
C ASN A 593 5.46 14.56 28.59
N LYS A 594 4.93 13.45 29.14
CA LYS A 594 5.74 12.36 29.70
C LYS A 594 6.59 11.67 28.62
N LEU A 595 6.02 11.37 27.45
CA LEU A 595 6.76 10.78 26.32
C LEU A 595 7.89 11.73 25.85
N MET A 596 7.60 13.03 25.75
CA MET A 596 8.58 14.04 25.39
C MET A 596 9.72 14.10 26.40
N TYR A 597 9.40 14.15 27.71
CA TYR A 597 10.39 14.11 28.78
C TYR A 597 11.25 12.84 28.73
N LEU A 598 10.64 11.67 28.55
CA LEU A 598 11.37 10.41 28.45
C LEU A 598 12.30 10.38 27.22
N HIS A 599 11.87 10.98 26.12
CA HIS A 599 12.71 11.10 24.93
C HIS A 599 13.98 11.93 25.20
N THR A 600 13.88 13.06 25.93
CA THR A 600 15.05 13.87 26.32
C THR A 600 16.03 13.11 27.20
N LYS A 601 15.60 12.05 27.90
CA LYS A 601 16.45 11.13 28.68
C LYS A 601 17.09 10.03 27.81
N LYS A 602 17.13 10.18 26.49
CA LYS A 602 17.71 9.25 25.50
C LYS A 602 17.03 7.87 25.46
N LEU A 603 15.74 7.78 25.79
CA LEU A 603 14.97 6.53 25.76
C LEU A 603 14.33 6.23 24.41
N CYS A 604 14.69 6.94 23.33
CA CYS A 604 14.34 6.67 21.94
C CYS A 604 12.82 6.60 21.64
N TYR A 605 12.03 7.56 22.13
CA TYR A 605 10.58 7.66 21.84
C TYR A 605 10.25 8.48 20.58
N GLY A 606 11.23 8.91 19.81
CA GLY A 606 11.03 9.81 18.66
C GLY A 606 10.04 9.27 17.63
N TYR A 607 10.07 7.97 17.35
CA TYR A 607 9.10 7.36 16.42
C TYR A 607 7.65 7.41 16.94
N LYS A 608 7.43 7.23 18.24
CA LYS A 608 6.09 7.37 18.85
C LYS A 608 5.60 8.82 18.83
N LEU A 609 6.50 9.78 19.01
CA LEU A 609 6.19 11.20 18.86
C LEU A 609 5.84 11.56 17.41
N TRP A 610 6.49 10.93 16.43
CA TRP A 610 6.11 11.05 15.03
C TRP A 610 4.69 10.52 14.77
N ILE A 611 4.34 9.36 15.31
CA ILE A 611 2.98 8.79 15.18
C ILE A 611 1.93 9.77 15.72
N LEU A 612 2.17 10.34 16.90
CA LEU A 612 1.27 11.34 17.49
C LEU A 612 1.19 12.62 16.66
N TYR A 613 2.33 13.07 16.14
CA TYR A 613 2.41 14.24 15.28
C TYR A 613 1.64 14.03 13.96
N SER A 614 1.80 12.89 13.31
CA SER A 614 1.09 12.57 12.08
C SER A 614 -0.43 12.46 12.29
N LEU A 615 -0.85 11.88 13.43
CA LEU A 615 -2.25 11.86 13.85
C LEU A 615 -2.78 13.28 14.08
N LYS A 616 -2.01 14.13 14.77
CA LYS A 616 -2.38 15.52 15.00
C LYS A 616 -2.58 16.29 13.69
N LYS A 617 -1.65 16.16 12.72
CA LYS A 617 -1.76 16.82 11.41
C LYS A 617 -3.03 16.38 10.66
N PHE A 618 -3.37 15.09 10.72
CA PHE A 618 -4.62 14.56 10.18
C PHE A 618 -5.85 15.18 10.88
N LEU A 619 -5.84 15.24 12.21
CA LEU A 619 -6.95 15.81 12.99
C LEU A 619 -7.10 17.32 12.79
N ASP A 620 -6.00 18.08 12.67
CA ASP A 620 -6.03 19.50 12.34
C ASP A 620 -6.77 19.80 11.03
N TYR A 621 -6.65 18.91 10.05
CA TYR A 621 -7.31 19.08 8.75
C TYR A 621 -8.81 18.73 8.81
N HIS A 622 -9.19 17.76 9.63
CA HIS A 622 -10.56 17.21 9.63
C HIS A 622 -11.43 17.68 10.79
N ILE A 623 -10.85 18.10 11.89
CA ILE A 623 -11.54 18.69 13.04
C ILE A 623 -11.23 20.18 13.02
N VAL A 624 -11.98 20.94 12.24
CA VAL A 624 -11.98 22.40 12.33
C VAL A 624 -12.86 22.75 13.52
N ASP A 625 -12.35 23.55 14.46
CA ASP A 625 -13.16 24.12 15.53
C ASP A 625 -14.35 24.86 14.91
N ASN A 626 -15.57 24.34 15.11
CA ASN A 626 -16.82 25.04 14.84
C ASN A 626 -17.08 26.08 15.93
#